data_4d3f8a1565482517c577ea368aa67eea
#
_entry.id   4d3f8a1565482517c577ea368aa67eea
#
_cell.length_a   1.000
_cell.length_b   1.000
_cell.length_c   1.000
_cell.angle_alpha   90.00
_cell.angle_beta   90.00
_cell.angle_gamma   90.00
#
_symmetry.space_group_name_H-M   'P 1'
#
loop_
_entity.id
_entity.type
_entity.pdbx_description
1 polymer ?
#
loop_
_entity_poly.entity_id
_entity_poly.type
_entity_poly.pdbx_seq_one_letter_code
_entity_poly.pdbx_strand_id
1 'polypeptide(L)'
;AAGAGPAKGSDPKMPNLSDIADVAEALGGKSVLVVEKRCVAVRNRHSSCRKCIEACVADAISVGDNNVKIDAEACVSCGACTVVCPTEALVPVEPADVELASAAAEATRALGGNLSVFACARKAARREGDPDKYVSVPCLARMEESLLLQLASHGVGDVVLVDGTCSTCKFGGTSEGVTA
;
A
#
# COMPACT_ATOMS: atom_id res chain seq x y z
N ALA A 1 -39.07 23.00 -36.09
CA ALA A 1 -39.18 22.13 -34.93
C ALA A 1 -38.34 20.88 -35.18
N ALA A 2 -37.13 20.82 -34.62
CA ALA A 2 -36.26 19.67 -34.68
C ALA A 2 -36.19 19.07 -33.28
N GLY A 3 -36.76 17.86 -33.13
CA GLY A 3 -36.74 17.12 -31.87
C GLY A 3 -35.40 16.49 -31.64
N ALA A 4 -34.79 16.82 -30.50
CA ALA A 4 -33.62 16.12 -29.98
C ALA A 4 -34.06 14.77 -29.39
N GLY A 5 -33.56 13.67 -29.95
CA GLY A 5 -33.76 12.33 -29.41
C GLY A 5 -32.96 12.12 -28.12
N PRO A 6 -33.42 11.23 -27.22
CA PRO A 6 -32.73 10.97 -25.96
C PRO A 6 -31.39 10.27 -26.20
N ALA A 7 -30.35 10.75 -25.51
CA ALA A 7 -29.03 10.11 -25.44
C ALA A 7 -29.19 8.69 -24.86
N LYS A 8 -28.73 7.68 -25.58
CA LYS A 8 -28.62 6.30 -25.08
C LYS A 8 -27.61 6.29 -23.96
N GLY A 9 -28.11 6.16 -22.73
CA GLY A 9 -27.29 5.79 -21.57
C GLY A 9 -26.68 4.41 -21.82
N SER A 10 -25.36 4.31 -21.84
CA SER A 10 -24.66 3.04 -21.79
C SER A 10 -24.87 2.44 -20.39
N ASP A 11 -25.66 1.39 -20.29
CA ASP A 11 -25.74 0.59 -19.07
C ASP A 11 -24.34 0.15 -18.67
N PRO A 12 -23.99 0.23 -17.37
CA PRO A 12 -22.71 -0.28 -16.89
C PRO A 12 -22.68 -1.79 -17.18
N LYS A 13 -21.82 -2.18 -18.13
CA LYS A 13 -21.62 -3.59 -18.49
C LYS A 13 -21.14 -4.32 -17.24
N MET A 14 -21.95 -5.25 -16.74
CA MET A 14 -21.57 -6.11 -15.62
C MET A 14 -20.26 -6.85 -15.99
N PRO A 15 -19.26 -6.87 -15.10
CA PRO A 15 -18.04 -7.62 -15.36
C PRO A 15 -18.38 -9.10 -15.55
N ASN A 16 -17.85 -9.70 -16.62
CA ASN A 16 -18.02 -11.12 -16.86
C ASN A 16 -16.99 -11.94 -16.09
N LEU A 17 -17.15 -13.27 -16.07
CA LEU A 17 -16.24 -14.15 -15.33
C LEU A 17 -14.77 -14.04 -15.83
N SER A 18 -14.54 -13.76 -17.10
CA SER A 18 -13.19 -13.55 -17.63
C SER A 18 -12.59 -12.25 -17.12
N ASP A 19 -13.37 -11.17 -17.03
CA ASP A 19 -12.88 -9.90 -16.44
C ASP A 19 -12.49 -10.07 -14.97
N ILE A 20 -13.23 -10.92 -14.23
CA ILE A 20 -12.91 -11.25 -12.82
C ILE A 20 -11.66 -12.14 -12.75
N ALA A 21 -11.51 -13.09 -13.65
CA ALA A 21 -10.32 -13.95 -13.69
C ALA A 21 -9.08 -13.15 -14.05
N ASP A 22 -9.16 -12.24 -15.04
CA ASP A 22 -8.05 -11.35 -15.42
C ASP A 22 -7.63 -10.43 -14.28
N VAL A 23 -8.60 -9.93 -13.49
CA VAL A 23 -8.31 -9.13 -12.29
C VAL A 23 -7.68 -9.99 -11.20
N ALA A 24 -8.19 -11.20 -10.97
CA ALA A 24 -7.62 -12.13 -9.98
C ALA A 24 -6.19 -12.55 -10.35
N GLU A 25 -5.92 -12.81 -11.63
CA GLU A 25 -4.58 -13.13 -12.12
C GLU A 25 -3.65 -11.91 -12.05
N ALA A 26 -4.16 -10.71 -12.34
CA ALA A 26 -3.43 -9.46 -12.18
C ALA A 26 -3.10 -9.14 -10.71
N LEU A 27 -3.94 -9.58 -9.76
CA LEU A 27 -3.72 -9.43 -8.32
C LEU A 27 -2.90 -10.58 -7.73
N GLY A 28 -2.86 -11.73 -8.41
CA GLY A 28 -2.14 -12.91 -7.93
C GLY A 28 -0.65 -12.64 -7.73
N GLY A 29 -0.21 -12.68 -6.46
CA GLY A 29 1.19 -12.48 -6.09
C GLY A 29 1.69 -11.04 -6.11
N LYS A 30 0.83 -10.04 -6.33
CA LYS A 30 1.22 -8.62 -6.32
C LYS A 30 0.81 -7.97 -5.00
N SER A 31 1.78 -7.49 -4.25
CA SER A 31 1.52 -6.73 -3.00
C SER A 31 1.07 -5.28 -3.27
N VAL A 32 1.22 -4.79 -4.49
CA VAL A 32 0.88 -3.42 -4.89
C VAL A 32 0.16 -3.43 -6.24
N LEU A 33 -1.01 -2.82 -6.28
CA LEU A 33 -1.78 -2.58 -7.49
C LEU A 33 -1.41 -1.23 -8.09
N VAL A 34 -1.27 -1.16 -9.41
CA VAL A 34 -1.05 0.09 -10.15
C VAL A 34 -2.36 0.58 -10.75
N VAL A 35 -2.80 1.76 -10.32
CA VAL A 35 -3.95 2.49 -10.91
C VAL A 35 -3.40 3.53 -11.88
N GLU A 36 -3.12 3.13 -13.12
CA GLU A 36 -2.46 3.96 -14.13
C GLU A 36 -3.15 5.30 -14.36
N LYS A 37 -4.48 5.32 -14.31
CA LYS A 37 -5.29 6.54 -14.46
C LYS A 37 -4.98 7.61 -13.41
N ARG A 38 -4.39 7.25 -12.28
CA ARG A 38 -3.96 8.19 -11.23
C ARG A 38 -2.51 8.61 -11.41
N CYS A 39 -1.67 7.82 -12.07
CA CYS A 39 -0.26 8.10 -12.22
C CYS A 39 -0.01 9.34 -13.08
N VAL A 40 0.65 10.35 -12.50
CA VAL A 40 0.95 11.61 -13.21
C VAL A 40 1.94 11.40 -14.34
N ALA A 41 2.87 10.46 -14.22
CA ALA A 41 3.85 10.14 -15.27
C ALA A 41 3.19 9.42 -16.47
N VAL A 42 2.12 8.65 -16.24
CA VAL A 42 1.33 8.00 -17.30
C VAL A 42 0.38 9.00 -17.97
N ARG A 43 -0.27 9.87 -17.18
CA ARG A 43 -1.25 10.84 -17.69
C ARG A 43 -0.64 12.00 -18.44
N ASN A 44 0.58 12.35 -18.14
CA ASN A 44 1.25 13.52 -18.69
C ASN A 44 2.66 13.17 -19.15
N ARG A 45 2.85 13.10 -20.47
CA ARG A 45 4.15 12.82 -21.11
C ARG A 45 5.28 13.80 -20.76
N HIS A 46 4.94 14.96 -20.20
CA HIS A 46 5.92 15.96 -19.75
C HIS A 46 6.25 15.84 -18.27
N SER A 47 5.65 14.87 -17.56
CA SER A 47 5.94 14.63 -16.17
C SER A 47 7.26 13.88 -16.01
N SER A 48 8.09 14.38 -15.11
CA SER A 48 9.34 13.74 -14.67
C SER A 48 9.22 13.01 -13.35
N CYS A 49 7.99 12.71 -12.91
CA CYS A 49 7.78 12.04 -11.62
C CYS A 49 8.38 10.63 -11.62
N ARG A 50 9.29 10.37 -10.67
CA ARG A 50 9.98 9.10 -10.46
C ARG A 50 10.02 8.67 -8.98
N LYS A 51 9.20 9.29 -8.13
CA LYS A 51 9.21 9.08 -6.67
C LYS A 51 9.16 7.60 -6.26
N CYS A 52 8.30 6.82 -6.92
CA CYS A 52 8.18 5.39 -6.62
C CYS A 52 9.43 4.58 -7.02
N ILE A 53 10.12 4.97 -8.10
CA ILE A 53 11.38 4.34 -8.51
C ILE A 53 12.47 4.69 -7.51
N GLU A 54 12.59 5.95 -7.13
CA GLU A 54 13.60 6.44 -6.18
C GLU A 54 13.45 5.83 -4.79
N ALA A 55 12.21 5.54 -4.39
CA ALA A 55 11.93 4.89 -3.10
C ALA A 55 12.07 3.35 -3.14
N CYS A 56 12.24 2.75 -4.32
CA CYS A 56 12.29 1.30 -4.45
C CYS A 56 13.72 0.77 -4.25
N VAL A 57 14.01 0.25 -3.08
CA VAL A 57 15.32 -0.35 -2.76
C VAL A 57 15.60 -1.67 -3.47
N ALA A 58 14.59 -2.25 -4.11
CA ALA A 58 14.69 -3.51 -4.86
C ALA A 58 14.74 -3.29 -6.37
N ASP A 59 14.76 -2.03 -6.83
CA ASP A 59 14.72 -1.65 -8.25
C ASP A 59 13.58 -2.34 -9.05
N ALA A 60 12.50 -2.71 -8.36
CA ALA A 60 11.40 -3.48 -8.92
C ALA A 60 10.42 -2.63 -9.75
N ILE A 61 10.58 -1.31 -9.83
CA ILE A 61 9.60 -0.41 -10.47
C ILE A 61 10.21 0.25 -11.70
N SER A 62 9.50 0.15 -12.82
CA SER A 62 9.81 0.86 -14.05
C SER A 62 8.64 1.69 -14.52
N VAL A 63 8.94 2.89 -15.06
CA VAL A 63 7.95 3.81 -15.64
C VAL A 63 8.39 4.15 -17.06
N GLY A 64 7.57 3.82 -18.04
CA GLY A 64 7.85 4.07 -19.44
C GLY A 64 6.63 3.70 -20.31
N ASP A 65 6.61 4.16 -21.55
CA ASP A 65 5.57 3.84 -22.54
C ASP A 65 4.12 4.02 -22.04
N ASN A 66 3.87 5.08 -21.27
CA ASN A 66 2.60 5.38 -20.61
C ASN A 66 2.12 4.27 -19.65
N ASN A 67 3.05 3.58 -19.01
CA ASN A 67 2.78 2.45 -18.13
C ASN A 67 3.71 2.49 -16.90
N VAL A 68 3.26 1.91 -15.79
CA VAL A 68 4.05 1.62 -14.60
C VAL A 68 4.06 0.12 -14.39
N LYS A 69 5.23 -0.49 -14.41
CA LYS A 69 5.38 -1.93 -14.19
C LYS A 69 6.09 -2.18 -12.87
N ILE A 70 5.59 -3.16 -12.13
CA ILE A 70 6.21 -3.68 -10.92
C ILE A 70 6.61 -5.14 -11.21
N ASP A 71 7.88 -5.42 -11.07
CA ASP A 71 8.41 -6.77 -11.14
C ASP A 71 8.05 -7.48 -9.82
N ALA A 72 7.17 -8.47 -9.90
CA ALA A 72 6.68 -9.20 -8.74
C ALA A 72 7.77 -10.09 -8.10
N GLU A 73 8.75 -10.57 -8.88
CA GLU A 73 9.84 -11.42 -8.37
C GLU A 73 10.88 -10.57 -7.63
N ALA A 74 11.15 -9.36 -8.10
CA ALA A 74 12.06 -8.42 -7.45
C ALA A 74 11.39 -7.68 -6.27
N CYS A 75 10.07 -7.50 -6.31
CA CYS A 75 9.34 -6.74 -5.30
C CYS A 75 9.37 -7.43 -3.93
N VAL A 76 9.79 -6.68 -2.91
CA VAL A 76 9.90 -7.18 -1.53
C VAL A 76 8.72 -6.78 -0.64
N SER A 77 7.65 -6.27 -1.22
CA SER A 77 6.40 -5.92 -0.53
C SER A 77 6.57 -4.90 0.62
N CYS A 78 7.60 -4.06 0.58
CA CYS A 78 7.88 -3.12 1.66
C CYS A 78 6.88 -1.97 1.79
N GLY A 79 6.15 -1.64 0.72
CA GLY A 79 5.12 -0.60 0.69
C GLY A 79 5.64 0.84 0.56
N ALA A 80 6.94 1.10 0.54
CA ALA A 80 7.48 2.47 0.44
C ALA A 80 6.98 3.24 -0.78
N CYS A 81 6.78 2.55 -1.90
CA CYS A 81 6.29 3.16 -3.14
C CYS A 81 4.85 3.67 -3.04
N THR A 82 4.01 3.07 -2.19
CA THR A 82 2.63 3.52 -1.98
C THR A 82 2.61 4.83 -1.19
N VAL A 83 3.46 4.95 -0.17
CA VAL A 83 3.58 6.12 0.71
C VAL A 83 4.09 7.36 -0.04
N VAL A 84 5.09 7.19 -0.91
CA VAL A 84 5.68 8.33 -1.64
C VAL A 84 4.88 8.77 -2.86
N CYS A 85 3.83 8.03 -3.24
CA CYS A 85 3.05 8.33 -4.43
C CYS A 85 2.08 9.50 -4.18
N PRO A 86 2.29 10.69 -4.78
CA PRO A 86 1.50 11.88 -4.48
C PRO A 86 0.06 11.82 -5.01
N THR A 87 -0.26 10.81 -5.81
CA THR A 87 -1.57 10.65 -6.45
C THR A 87 -2.22 9.31 -6.12
N GLU A 88 -1.68 8.57 -5.15
CA GLU A 88 -2.18 7.25 -4.77
C GLU A 88 -2.39 6.31 -5.98
N ALA A 89 -1.49 6.40 -6.96
CA ALA A 89 -1.52 5.54 -8.12
C ALA A 89 -1.03 4.12 -7.82
N LEU A 90 -0.29 3.96 -6.73
CA LEU A 90 0.18 2.68 -6.21
C LEU A 90 -0.61 2.39 -4.95
N VAL A 91 -1.40 1.32 -4.98
CA VAL A 91 -2.31 0.93 -3.90
C VAL A 91 -1.81 -0.38 -3.30
N PRO A 92 -1.63 -0.45 -1.99
CA PRO A 92 -1.25 -1.71 -1.34
C PRO A 92 -2.43 -2.68 -1.37
N VAL A 93 -2.13 -3.93 -1.66
CA VAL A 93 -3.13 -5.00 -1.74
C VAL A 93 -2.92 -6.02 -0.63
N GLU A 94 -1.67 -6.28 -0.27
CA GLU A 94 -1.33 -7.30 0.70
C GLU A 94 -0.17 -6.83 1.60
N PRO A 95 -0.49 -6.48 2.86
CA PRO A 95 -1.82 -6.27 3.42
C PRO A 95 -2.45 -4.96 2.93
N ALA A 96 -3.78 -4.96 2.76
CA ALA A 96 -4.54 -3.75 2.45
C ALA A 96 -4.70 -2.86 3.70
N ASP A 97 -4.96 -1.55 3.51
CA ASP A 97 -5.11 -0.61 4.63
C ASP A 97 -6.27 -0.98 5.56
N VAL A 98 -7.38 -1.45 4.98
CA VAL A 98 -8.54 -1.89 5.77
C VAL A 98 -8.22 -3.11 6.63
N GLU A 99 -7.36 -4.00 6.17
CA GLU A 99 -6.91 -5.17 6.93
C GLU A 99 -5.99 -4.74 8.07
N LEU A 100 -5.04 -3.84 7.79
CA LEU A 100 -4.16 -3.27 8.81
C LEU A 100 -4.95 -2.51 9.88
N ALA A 101 -5.94 -1.70 9.48
CA ALA A 101 -6.78 -0.97 10.42
C ALA A 101 -7.62 -1.91 11.30
N SER A 102 -8.18 -2.96 10.72
CA SER A 102 -8.94 -3.97 11.46
C SER A 102 -8.06 -4.72 12.46
N ALA A 103 -6.89 -5.20 12.02
CA ALA A 103 -5.92 -5.88 12.89
C ALA A 103 -5.43 -4.96 14.01
N ALA A 104 -5.20 -3.69 13.71
CA ALA A 104 -4.80 -2.69 14.72
C ALA A 104 -5.89 -2.47 15.77
N ALA A 105 -7.17 -2.41 15.36
CA ALA A 105 -8.29 -2.27 16.28
C ALA A 105 -8.43 -3.50 17.19
N GLU A 106 -8.14 -4.70 16.70
CA GLU A 106 -8.14 -5.94 17.48
C GLU A 106 -6.97 -5.95 18.49
N ALA A 107 -5.76 -5.65 18.04
CA ALA A 107 -4.58 -5.59 18.89
C ALA A 107 -4.72 -4.53 20.00
N THR A 108 -5.28 -3.35 19.66
CA THR A 108 -5.56 -2.27 20.61
C THR A 108 -6.53 -2.73 21.70
N ARG A 109 -7.58 -3.46 21.32
CA ARG A 109 -8.52 -4.04 22.30
C ARG A 109 -7.86 -5.10 23.19
N ALA A 110 -6.99 -5.92 22.64
CA ALA A 110 -6.21 -6.91 23.41
C ALA A 110 -5.22 -6.27 24.40
N LEU A 111 -4.73 -5.08 24.08
CA LEU A 111 -3.90 -4.27 24.99
C LEU A 111 -4.70 -3.59 26.11
N GLY A 112 -6.02 -3.45 25.93
CA GLY A 112 -6.91 -2.85 26.92
C GLY A 112 -6.82 -1.32 27.03
N GLY A 113 -6.37 -0.64 25.97
CA GLY A 113 -6.21 0.81 25.94
C GLY A 113 -6.51 1.42 24.57
N ASN A 114 -5.88 2.55 24.27
CA ASN A 114 -5.95 3.25 22.99
C ASN A 114 -4.61 3.20 22.21
N LEU A 115 -3.71 2.32 22.63
CA LEU A 115 -2.39 2.12 22.03
C LEU A 115 -2.43 1.03 20.97
N SER A 116 -1.92 1.32 19.77
CA SER A 116 -1.67 0.33 18.73
C SER A 116 -0.17 0.14 18.51
N VAL A 117 0.25 -1.11 18.37
CA VAL A 117 1.66 -1.47 18.18
C VAL A 117 1.83 -2.12 16.81
N PHE A 118 2.74 -1.58 15.99
CA PHE A 118 3.12 -2.15 14.71
C PHE A 118 4.57 -2.63 14.76
N ALA A 119 4.80 -3.85 14.37
CA ALA A 119 6.13 -4.45 14.30
C ALA A 119 6.48 -4.82 12.86
N CYS A 120 7.71 -4.53 12.43
CA CYS A 120 8.16 -5.03 11.14
C CYS A 120 8.25 -6.56 11.15
N ALA A 121 8.03 -7.21 10.00
CA ALA A 121 8.02 -8.67 9.88
C ALA A 121 9.31 -9.32 10.43
N ARG A 122 10.45 -8.65 10.30
CA ARG A 122 11.73 -9.12 10.84
C ARG A 122 11.75 -9.16 12.38
N LYS A 123 11.08 -8.20 13.02
CA LYS A 123 10.92 -8.17 14.49
C LYS A 123 9.88 -9.19 14.92
N ALA A 124 8.74 -9.24 14.25
CA ALA A 124 7.67 -10.20 14.50
C ALA A 124 8.14 -11.66 14.37
N ALA A 125 9.04 -11.95 13.43
CA ALA A 125 9.62 -13.29 13.22
C ALA A 125 10.42 -13.81 14.43
N ARG A 126 10.89 -12.93 15.32
CA ARG A 126 11.57 -13.32 16.56
C ARG A 126 10.62 -13.85 17.62
N ARG A 127 9.30 -13.66 17.41
CA ARG A 127 8.24 -14.08 18.35
C ARG A 127 8.46 -13.58 19.79
N GLU A 128 9.02 -12.39 19.91
CA GLU A 128 9.16 -11.70 21.19
C GLU A 128 7.84 -10.98 21.51
N GLY A 129 7.18 -11.37 22.59
CA GLY A 129 5.88 -10.81 22.99
C GLY A 129 4.67 -11.61 22.53
N ASP A 130 3.50 -11.13 22.88
CA ASP A 130 2.19 -11.72 22.57
C ASP A 130 1.76 -11.29 21.17
N PRO A 131 1.60 -12.22 20.20
CA PRO A 131 1.28 -11.89 18.83
C PRO A 131 -0.09 -11.21 18.65
N ASP A 132 -1.01 -11.39 19.60
CA ASP A 132 -2.35 -10.80 19.56
C ASP A 132 -2.34 -9.30 19.94
N LYS A 133 -1.21 -8.80 20.45
CA LYS A 133 -1.05 -7.42 20.95
C LYS A 133 -0.32 -6.49 19.99
N TYR A 134 0.08 -6.97 18.81
CA TYR A 134 0.71 -6.13 17.81
C TYR A 134 0.32 -6.54 16.39
N VAL A 135 0.41 -5.60 15.46
CA VAL A 135 0.20 -5.84 14.03
C VAL A 135 1.55 -6.04 13.35
N SER A 136 1.71 -7.15 12.66
CA SER A 136 2.90 -7.38 11.83
C SER A 136 2.71 -6.74 10.45
N VAL A 137 3.69 -5.93 10.03
CA VAL A 137 3.75 -5.35 8.68
C VAL A 137 5.05 -5.77 7.99
N PRO A 138 5.05 -5.93 6.65
CA PRO A 138 6.28 -6.30 5.93
C PRO A 138 7.44 -5.38 6.23
N CYS A 139 7.20 -4.07 6.21
CA CYS A 139 8.15 -3.03 6.60
C CYS A 139 7.40 -1.83 7.18
N LEU A 140 7.99 -1.14 8.16
CA LEU A 140 7.42 0.09 8.72
C LEU A 140 7.39 1.26 7.74
N ALA A 141 8.14 1.20 6.64
CA ALA A 141 8.01 2.15 5.53
C ALA A 141 6.61 2.16 4.88
N ARG A 142 5.76 1.19 5.23
CA ARG A 142 4.35 1.10 4.82
C ARG A 142 3.43 2.04 5.61
N MET A 143 3.91 2.56 6.76
CA MET A 143 3.11 3.44 7.61
C MET A 143 2.97 4.81 6.95
N GLU A 144 1.77 5.12 6.48
CA GLU A 144 1.43 6.39 5.83
C GLU A 144 0.46 7.21 6.67
N GLU A 145 0.41 8.51 6.41
CA GLU A 145 -0.43 9.44 7.15
C GLU A 145 -1.92 9.09 7.08
N SER A 146 -2.39 8.61 5.93
CA SER A 146 -3.79 8.21 5.75
C SER A 146 -4.18 7.04 6.65
N LEU A 147 -3.29 6.04 6.80
CA LEU A 147 -3.49 4.93 7.72
C LEU A 147 -3.51 5.42 9.18
N LEU A 148 -2.58 6.30 9.56
CA LEU A 148 -2.53 6.86 10.92
C LEU A 148 -3.81 7.66 11.25
N LEU A 149 -4.31 8.46 10.30
CA LEU A 149 -5.57 9.18 10.45
C LEU A 149 -6.77 8.24 10.56
N GLN A 150 -6.78 7.15 9.80
CA GLN A 150 -7.80 6.12 9.91
C GLN A 150 -7.79 5.45 11.28
N LEU A 151 -6.62 5.10 11.81
CA LEU A 151 -6.47 4.55 13.17
C LEU A 151 -7.00 5.52 14.23
N ALA A 152 -6.64 6.81 14.12
CA ALA A 152 -7.15 7.83 15.02
C ALA A 152 -8.68 7.96 14.96
N SER A 153 -9.30 7.83 13.78
CA SER A 153 -10.77 7.82 13.64
C SER A 153 -11.44 6.63 14.33
N HIS A 154 -10.71 5.54 14.51
CA HIS A 154 -11.14 4.35 15.24
C HIS A 154 -10.82 4.38 16.75
N GLY A 155 -10.35 5.52 17.26
CA GLY A 155 -10.07 5.73 18.68
C GLY A 155 -8.67 5.31 19.14
N VAL A 156 -7.75 5.04 18.22
CA VAL A 156 -6.34 4.84 18.55
C VAL A 156 -5.72 6.21 18.83
N GLY A 157 -5.22 6.40 20.05
CA GLY A 157 -4.59 7.65 20.48
C GLY A 157 -3.09 7.67 20.28
N ASP A 158 -2.45 6.50 20.45
CA ASP A 158 -1.02 6.34 20.37
C ASP A 158 -0.63 5.19 19.44
N VAL A 159 0.41 5.40 18.63
CA VAL A 159 0.97 4.37 17.74
C VAL A 159 2.44 4.18 18.07
N VAL A 160 2.82 2.93 18.35
CA VAL A 160 4.20 2.53 18.58
C VAL A 160 4.71 1.71 17.42
N LEU A 161 5.82 2.12 16.83
CA LEU A 161 6.50 1.42 15.75
C LEU A 161 7.71 0.69 16.29
N VAL A 162 7.75 -0.64 16.12
CA VAL A 162 8.83 -1.51 16.61
C VAL A 162 9.65 -2.03 15.44
N ASP A 163 10.85 -1.50 15.28
CA ASP A 163 11.76 -1.88 14.21
C ASP A 163 12.55 -3.16 14.50
N GLY A 164 13.05 -3.79 13.46
CA GLY A 164 13.84 -5.01 13.51
C GLY A 164 15.34 -4.80 13.28
N THR A 165 15.90 -3.65 13.66
CA THR A 165 17.28 -3.27 13.38
C THR A 165 17.51 -2.98 11.89
N CYS A 166 16.97 -1.87 11.43
CA CYS A 166 17.00 -1.43 10.02
C CYS A 166 18.42 -1.29 9.46
N SER A 167 19.40 -0.91 10.30
CA SER A 167 20.81 -0.79 9.90
C SER A 167 21.43 -2.08 9.35
N THR A 168 20.89 -3.24 9.71
CA THR A 168 21.34 -4.56 9.21
C THR A 168 20.33 -5.23 8.30
N CYS A 169 19.25 -4.53 7.95
CA CYS A 169 18.23 -5.01 7.04
C CYS A 169 18.68 -4.75 5.59
N LYS A 170 18.52 -5.74 4.70
CA LYS A 170 18.81 -5.54 3.28
C LYS A 170 17.91 -4.49 2.60
N PHE A 171 16.82 -4.10 3.27
CA PHE A 171 15.88 -3.06 2.86
C PHE A 171 15.95 -1.82 3.77
N GLY A 172 17.06 -1.63 4.49
CA GLY A 172 17.22 -0.56 5.47
C GLY A 172 17.00 0.85 4.92
N GLY A 173 17.37 1.08 3.66
CA GLY A 173 17.17 2.37 3.00
C GLY A 173 15.70 2.83 2.91
N THR A 174 14.72 1.91 2.99
CA THR A 174 13.29 2.29 2.99
C THR A 174 12.84 2.94 4.29
N SER A 175 13.56 2.74 5.37
CA SER A 175 13.16 3.21 6.71
C SER A 175 13.71 4.60 7.06
N GLU A 176 14.60 5.17 6.27
CA GLU A 176 15.15 6.50 6.53
C GLU A 176 14.07 7.59 6.59
N GLY A 177 13.01 7.45 5.80
CA GLY A 177 11.85 8.35 5.83
C GLY A 177 10.90 8.15 7.01
N VAL A 178 10.98 7.02 7.73
CA VAL A 178 10.11 6.71 8.88
C VAL A 178 10.70 7.22 10.19
N THR A 179 12.01 7.38 10.25
CA THR A 179 12.74 7.79 11.46
C THR A 179 13.13 9.26 11.47
N ALA A 180 12.83 9.98 10.39
CA ALA A 180 13.03 11.44 10.27
C ALA A 180 11.78 12.19 10.69
#